data_cf9d13c1a2e9346e5514ebc09e9e563f
#
_entry.id   cf9d13c1a2e9346e5514ebc09e9e563f
#
_cell.length_a   1.000
_cell.length_b   1.000
_cell.length_c   1.000
_cell.angle_alpha   90.00
_cell.angle_beta   90.00
_cell.angle_gamma   90.00
#
_symmetry.space_group_name_H-M   'P 1'
#
loop_
_entity.id
_entity.type
_entity.pdbx_description
1 polymer ?
#
loop_
_entity_poly.entity_id
_entity_poly.type
_entity_poly.pdbx_seq_one_letter_code
_entity_poly.pdbx_strand_id
1 'polypeptide(L)'
;SKVSGIVEGSNPPIGQMAAAGPASEVDLKVANLVVPLIPNGACLQLGIGGMPNAIGSLIAQSDLKDLGVHTEMYVDAFVDIAKAGKITGAHKQLDKGRQVYAFGAGTKKMYDYLDNNPECMSAPVDYTNDIRSISALDNFISINNAVDIDLFGQVNAESAGVKHISGAGGQLDFVLGAYLSKGGKSFICLSSTFMNKKTGKLESRIRPTLENGSIITDTRANLHYLCTEYGCVNLKGLTSWEKAEALISVAHPDFREQLIAEADKMHIWRRSNKR
;
A
#
# COMPACT_ATOMS: atom_id res chain seq x y z
N SER A 1 -31.14 11.03 -2.95
CA SER A 1 -29.95 11.80 -3.27
C SER A 1 -29.37 12.37 -1.98
N LYS A 2 -28.04 12.29 -1.82
CA LYS A 2 -27.31 12.90 -0.69
C LYS A 2 -26.80 14.32 -1.05
N VAL A 3 -27.15 14.83 -2.23
CA VAL A 3 -26.76 16.18 -2.67
C VAL A 3 -27.69 17.20 -2.04
N SER A 4 -27.14 18.12 -1.24
CA SER A 4 -27.87 19.18 -0.58
C SER A 4 -27.95 20.48 -1.40
N GLY A 5 -27.02 20.64 -2.35
CA GLY A 5 -26.97 21.82 -3.22
C GLY A 5 -25.91 21.67 -4.32
N ILE A 6 -26.08 22.42 -5.39
CA ILE A 6 -25.14 22.53 -6.51
C ILE A 6 -24.76 24.00 -6.63
N VAL A 7 -23.46 24.28 -6.68
CA VAL A 7 -22.93 25.62 -6.96
C VAL A 7 -22.28 25.59 -8.33
N GLU A 8 -22.86 26.34 -9.27
CA GLU A 8 -22.29 26.52 -10.60
C GLU A 8 -21.27 27.66 -10.57
N GLY A 9 -20.07 27.39 -11.09
CA GLY A 9 -18.98 28.35 -11.15
C GLY A 9 -18.37 28.45 -12.55
N SER A 10 -17.16 29.00 -12.65
CA SER A 10 -16.40 29.11 -13.91
C SER A 10 -15.95 27.75 -14.47
N ASN A 11 -16.21 26.67 -13.75
CA ASN A 11 -15.89 25.28 -14.14
C ASN A 11 -14.45 25.12 -14.66
N PRO A 12 -13.43 25.50 -13.87
CA PRO A 12 -12.04 25.37 -14.29
C PRO A 12 -11.70 23.90 -14.53
N PRO A 13 -10.72 23.59 -15.40
CA PRO A 13 -10.30 22.21 -15.61
C PRO A 13 -9.79 21.56 -14.33
N ILE A 14 -10.08 20.29 -14.12
CA ILE A 14 -9.57 19.50 -12.98
C ILE A 14 -8.04 19.43 -13.08
N GLY A 15 -7.37 19.68 -11.95
CA GLY A 15 -5.92 19.53 -11.86
C GLY A 15 -5.50 18.06 -12.14
N GLN A 16 -4.45 17.88 -12.91
CA GLN A 16 -3.89 16.57 -13.22
C GLN A 16 -2.65 16.33 -12.34
N MET A 17 -2.46 15.08 -11.94
CA MET A 17 -1.18 14.65 -11.38
C MET A 17 -0.16 14.50 -12.53
N ALA A 18 1.10 14.75 -12.23
CA ALA A 18 2.17 14.42 -13.16
C ALA A 18 2.15 12.91 -13.45
N ALA A 19 2.38 12.53 -14.69
CA ALA A 19 2.54 11.12 -15.04
C ALA A 19 3.68 10.52 -14.18
N ALA A 20 3.47 9.30 -13.71
CA ALA A 20 4.52 8.58 -13.01
C ALA A 20 5.74 8.40 -13.94
N GLY A 21 6.93 8.69 -13.41
CA GLY A 21 8.16 8.36 -14.10
C GLY A 21 8.32 6.83 -14.28
N PRO A 22 9.34 6.38 -15.02
CA PRO A 22 9.63 4.97 -15.16
C PRO A 22 9.87 4.34 -13.78
N ALA A 23 9.41 3.11 -13.59
CA ALA A 23 9.65 2.37 -12.37
C ALA A 23 11.17 2.15 -12.15
N SER A 24 11.63 2.37 -10.93
CA SER A 24 13.01 2.07 -10.56
C SER A 24 13.26 0.56 -10.51
N GLU A 25 14.53 0.13 -10.53
CA GLU A 25 14.86 -1.29 -10.34
C GLU A 25 14.34 -1.84 -9.02
N VAL A 26 14.34 -1.01 -7.97
CA VAL A 26 13.80 -1.37 -6.65
C VAL A 26 12.29 -1.61 -6.75
N ASP A 27 11.55 -0.70 -7.41
CA ASP A 27 10.11 -0.84 -7.60
C ASP A 27 9.76 -2.12 -8.36
N LEU A 28 10.54 -2.44 -9.41
CA LEU A 28 10.34 -3.67 -10.20
C LEU A 28 10.63 -4.93 -9.38
N LYS A 29 11.69 -4.93 -8.54
CA LYS A 29 11.99 -6.07 -7.66
C LYS A 29 10.86 -6.31 -6.68
N VAL A 30 10.35 -5.25 -6.02
CA VAL A 30 9.21 -5.39 -5.10
C VAL A 30 7.95 -5.86 -5.83
N ALA A 31 7.65 -5.30 -7.01
CA ALA A 31 6.50 -5.73 -7.81
C ALA A 31 6.56 -7.23 -8.15
N ASN A 32 7.74 -7.74 -8.53
CA ASN A 32 7.95 -9.17 -8.80
C ASN A 32 7.78 -10.07 -7.56
N LEU A 33 7.96 -9.54 -6.36
CA LEU A 33 7.70 -10.27 -5.11
C LEU A 33 6.22 -10.25 -4.71
N VAL A 34 5.51 -9.15 -4.98
CA VAL A 34 4.11 -8.96 -4.55
C VAL A 34 3.12 -9.61 -5.51
N VAL A 35 3.28 -9.42 -6.83
CA VAL A 35 2.29 -9.88 -7.83
C VAL A 35 2.00 -11.40 -7.76
N PRO A 36 2.98 -12.29 -7.56
CA PRO A 36 2.71 -13.72 -7.40
C PRO A 36 1.87 -14.09 -6.16
N LEU A 37 1.74 -13.19 -5.20
CA LEU A 37 0.95 -13.40 -3.98
C LEU A 37 -0.52 -12.98 -4.14
N ILE A 38 -0.88 -12.39 -5.28
CA ILE A 38 -2.24 -11.94 -5.62
C ILE A 38 -2.97 -13.10 -6.31
N PRO A 39 -4.09 -13.58 -5.77
CA PRO A 39 -4.88 -14.62 -6.45
C PRO A 39 -5.75 -14.04 -7.56
N ASN A 40 -6.16 -14.87 -8.51
CA ASN A 40 -7.23 -14.54 -9.44
C ASN A 40 -8.51 -14.20 -8.67
N GLY A 41 -9.31 -13.27 -9.17
CA GLY A 41 -10.53 -12.82 -8.53
C GLY A 41 -10.33 -11.91 -7.31
N ALA A 42 -9.08 -11.52 -6.99
CA ALA A 42 -8.79 -10.60 -5.89
C ALA A 42 -9.43 -9.23 -6.10
N CYS A 43 -9.89 -8.60 -5.03
CA CYS A 43 -10.33 -7.21 -5.04
C CYS A 43 -9.18 -6.30 -4.58
N LEU A 44 -8.84 -5.29 -5.38
CA LEU A 44 -7.63 -4.50 -5.23
C LEU A 44 -7.90 -3.10 -4.68
N GLN A 45 -7.01 -2.64 -3.79
CA GLN A 45 -6.73 -1.25 -3.48
C GLN A 45 -5.24 -0.98 -3.75
N LEU A 46 -4.94 0.10 -4.46
CA LEU A 46 -3.59 0.56 -4.76
C LEU A 46 -3.40 1.98 -4.20
N GLY A 47 -2.31 2.18 -3.47
CA GLY A 47 -1.84 3.51 -3.08
C GLY A 47 -1.23 4.30 -4.26
N ILE A 48 -0.73 5.49 -3.96
CA ILE A 48 -0.03 6.35 -4.93
C ILE A 48 1.49 6.17 -4.83
N GLY A 49 2.20 6.51 -5.92
CA GLY A 49 3.66 6.54 -5.97
C GLY A 49 4.25 5.54 -6.95
N GLY A 50 5.58 5.56 -7.07
CA GLY A 50 6.32 4.72 -8.04
C GLY A 50 6.06 3.23 -7.86
N MET A 51 6.11 2.76 -6.64
CA MET A 51 5.99 1.33 -6.32
C MET A 51 4.58 0.76 -6.57
N PRO A 52 3.46 1.36 -6.08
CA PRO A 52 2.12 0.90 -6.46
C PRO A 52 1.87 0.96 -7.97
N ASN A 53 2.41 1.96 -8.67
CA ASN A 53 2.31 2.03 -10.13
C ASN A 53 3.09 0.91 -10.83
N ALA A 54 4.29 0.57 -10.35
CA ALA A 54 5.07 -0.55 -10.87
C ALA A 54 4.34 -1.89 -10.68
N ILE A 55 3.76 -2.09 -9.48
CA ILE A 55 2.94 -3.28 -9.19
C ILE A 55 1.73 -3.32 -10.10
N GLY A 56 0.99 -2.22 -10.27
CA GLY A 56 -0.16 -2.14 -11.18
C GLY A 56 0.20 -2.42 -12.64
N SER A 57 1.33 -1.91 -13.11
CA SER A 57 1.84 -2.20 -14.46
C SER A 57 2.19 -3.68 -14.64
N LEU A 58 2.79 -4.30 -13.64
CA LEU A 58 3.10 -5.74 -13.68
C LEU A 58 1.82 -6.59 -13.61
N ILE A 59 0.82 -6.20 -12.82
CA ILE A 59 -0.50 -6.84 -12.81
C ILE A 59 -1.12 -6.78 -14.21
N ALA A 60 -1.07 -5.64 -14.89
CA ALA A 60 -1.60 -5.50 -16.24
C ALA A 60 -0.94 -6.43 -17.26
N GLN A 61 0.33 -6.80 -17.05
CA GLN A 61 1.10 -7.70 -17.92
C GLN A 61 1.05 -9.18 -17.48
N SER A 62 0.58 -9.48 -16.26
CA SER A 62 0.56 -10.83 -15.67
C SER A 62 -0.59 -11.69 -16.25
N ASP A 63 -0.67 -12.95 -15.83
CA ASP A 63 -1.79 -13.86 -16.15
C ASP A 63 -2.97 -13.74 -15.18
N LEU A 64 -2.95 -12.76 -14.28
CA LEU A 64 -4.06 -12.49 -13.35
C LEU A 64 -5.33 -12.12 -14.11
N LYS A 65 -6.47 -12.57 -13.60
CA LYS A 65 -7.78 -12.35 -14.21
C LYS A 65 -8.89 -12.23 -13.17
N ASP A 66 -10.02 -11.72 -13.64
CA ASP A 66 -11.26 -11.56 -12.86
C ASP A 66 -11.09 -10.69 -11.61
N LEU A 67 -10.17 -9.73 -11.65
CA LEU A 67 -9.89 -8.82 -10.55
C LEU A 67 -11.07 -7.86 -10.31
N GLY A 68 -11.24 -7.42 -9.08
CA GLY A 68 -12.14 -6.36 -8.67
C GLY A 68 -11.38 -5.11 -8.23
N VAL A 69 -12.08 -3.99 -8.13
CA VAL A 69 -11.55 -2.74 -7.56
C VAL A 69 -12.51 -2.23 -6.49
N HIS A 70 -11.94 -1.93 -5.32
CA HIS A 70 -12.57 -1.20 -4.24
C HIS A 70 -11.47 -0.40 -3.52
N THR A 71 -11.43 0.88 -3.74
CA THR A 71 -10.30 1.73 -3.36
C THR A 71 -10.78 3.10 -2.90
N GLU A 72 -10.02 3.79 -2.07
CA GLU A 72 -10.27 5.20 -1.78
C GLU A 72 -9.98 6.04 -3.03
N MET A 73 -8.75 5.98 -3.52
CA MET A 73 -8.29 6.73 -4.67
C MET A 73 -8.21 5.84 -5.91
N TYR A 74 -8.85 6.24 -7.00
CA TYR A 74 -8.66 5.62 -8.30
C TYR A 74 -7.43 6.22 -8.97
N VAL A 75 -6.52 5.37 -9.46
CA VAL A 75 -5.22 5.76 -10.03
C VAL A 75 -5.04 5.22 -11.45
N ASP A 76 -4.11 5.81 -12.23
CA ASP A 76 -3.84 5.41 -13.62
C ASP A 76 -3.57 3.91 -13.80
N ALA A 77 -2.94 3.26 -12.81
CA ALA A 77 -2.65 1.84 -12.84
C ALA A 77 -3.91 0.97 -13.03
N PHE A 78 -5.05 1.35 -12.43
CA PHE A 78 -6.30 0.63 -12.64
C PHE A 78 -6.80 0.73 -14.09
N VAL A 79 -6.57 1.86 -14.77
CA VAL A 79 -6.91 2.01 -16.19
C VAL A 79 -6.13 1.02 -17.04
N ASP A 80 -4.85 0.82 -16.74
CA ASP A 80 -4.00 -0.13 -17.47
C ASP A 80 -4.45 -1.57 -17.24
N ILE A 81 -4.75 -1.93 -16.00
CA ILE A 81 -5.26 -3.26 -15.62
C ILE A 81 -6.62 -3.52 -16.30
N ALA A 82 -7.52 -2.51 -16.32
CA ALA A 82 -8.84 -2.62 -16.95
C ALA A 82 -8.73 -2.76 -18.48
N LYS A 83 -7.89 -1.93 -19.14
CA LYS A 83 -7.63 -2.03 -20.58
C LYS A 83 -6.98 -3.33 -21.00
N ALA A 84 -6.23 -3.98 -20.10
CA ALA A 84 -5.70 -5.33 -20.30
C ALA A 84 -6.78 -6.43 -20.12
N GLY A 85 -8.05 -6.06 -19.85
CA GLY A 85 -9.17 -6.99 -19.71
C GLY A 85 -9.16 -7.81 -18.42
N LYS A 86 -8.44 -7.36 -17.39
CA LYS A 86 -8.24 -8.13 -16.15
C LYS A 86 -9.23 -7.79 -15.04
N ILE A 87 -9.96 -6.68 -15.14
CA ILE A 87 -10.95 -6.25 -14.16
C ILE A 87 -12.34 -6.59 -14.67
N THR A 88 -12.98 -7.56 -14.02
CA THR A 88 -14.38 -7.93 -14.27
C THR A 88 -15.27 -7.66 -13.07
N GLY A 89 -14.69 -7.61 -11.87
CA GLY A 89 -15.45 -7.53 -10.61
C GLY A 89 -16.37 -8.73 -10.36
N ALA A 90 -16.20 -9.83 -11.11
CA ALA A 90 -17.11 -10.97 -11.10
C ALA A 90 -17.17 -11.69 -9.74
N HIS A 91 -16.06 -11.64 -8.99
CA HIS A 91 -15.93 -12.30 -7.68
C HIS A 91 -16.19 -11.37 -6.48
N LYS A 92 -16.53 -10.10 -6.71
CA LYS A 92 -16.86 -9.17 -5.61
C LYS A 92 -18.17 -9.58 -4.93
N GLN A 93 -18.20 -9.53 -3.60
CA GLN A 93 -19.38 -9.77 -2.78
C GLN A 93 -20.29 -8.53 -2.70
N LEU A 94 -19.68 -7.34 -2.80
CA LEU A 94 -20.35 -6.04 -2.85
C LEU A 94 -20.10 -5.39 -4.21
N ASP A 95 -21.09 -4.67 -4.76
CA ASP A 95 -20.98 -3.92 -6.02
C ASP A 95 -20.37 -4.76 -7.15
N LYS A 96 -20.89 -5.96 -7.34
CA LYS A 96 -20.41 -6.91 -8.35
C LYS A 96 -20.37 -6.27 -9.74
N GLY A 97 -19.26 -6.42 -10.45
CA GLY A 97 -19.05 -5.85 -11.77
C GLY A 97 -18.74 -4.34 -11.76
N ARG A 98 -18.56 -3.72 -10.59
CA ARG A 98 -18.24 -2.29 -10.46
C ARG A 98 -16.85 -2.08 -9.89
N GLN A 99 -16.17 -1.08 -10.44
CA GLN A 99 -14.91 -0.53 -9.90
C GLN A 99 -15.27 0.62 -8.97
N VAL A 100 -15.19 0.37 -7.65
CA VAL A 100 -15.66 1.31 -6.61
C VAL A 100 -14.49 2.16 -6.11
N TYR A 101 -14.72 3.47 -6.01
CA TYR A 101 -13.73 4.44 -5.52
C TYR A 101 -14.41 5.66 -4.89
N ALA A 102 -13.69 6.37 -4.01
CA ALA A 102 -14.19 7.61 -3.43
C ALA A 102 -13.90 8.82 -4.33
N PHE A 103 -12.66 8.91 -4.82
CA PHE A 103 -12.23 9.96 -5.75
C PHE A 103 -11.14 9.47 -6.68
N GLY A 104 -10.90 10.20 -7.77
CA GLY A 104 -9.82 9.91 -8.70
C GLY A 104 -8.69 10.94 -8.57
N ALA A 105 -7.44 10.49 -8.64
CA ALA A 105 -6.27 11.34 -8.76
C ALA A 105 -5.25 10.72 -9.72
N GLY A 106 -5.11 11.29 -10.90
CA GLY A 106 -4.25 10.76 -11.94
C GLY A 106 -4.08 11.71 -13.11
N THR A 107 -3.67 11.16 -14.24
CA THR A 107 -3.52 11.89 -15.50
C THR A 107 -4.86 12.04 -16.21
N LYS A 108 -4.86 12.81 -17.31
CA LYS A 108 -6.04 12.93 -18.19
C LYS A 108 -6.57 11.56 -18.66
N LYS A 109 -5.68 10.59 -18.91
CA LYS A 109 -6.03 9.21 -19.30
C LYS A 109 -7.00 8.57 -18.31
N MET A 110 -6.77 8.77 -17.01
CA MET A 110 -7.63 8.23 -15.95
C MET A 110 -8.99 8.94 -15.94
N TYR A 111 -9.01 10.28 -15.98
CA TYR A 111 -10.27 11.03 -15.99
C TYR A 111 -11.13 10.70 -17.23
N ASP A 112 -10.52 10.57 -18.42
CA ASP A 112 -11.22 10.15 -19.65
C ASP A 112 -11.78 8.73 -19.54
N TYR A 113 -11.12 7.84 -18.79
CA TYR A 113 -11.60 6.48 -18.54
C TYR A 113 -12.79 6.45 -17.57
N LEU A 114 -12.78 7.30 -16.55
CA LEU A 114 -13.84 7.38 -15.55
C LEU A 114 -15.09 8.10 -16.08
N ASP A 115 -14.93 9.02 -17.05
CA ASP A 115 -16.03 9.84 -17.56
C ASP A 115 -17.10 8.99 -18.24
N ASN A 116 -18.32 9.08 -17.72
CA ASN A 116 -19.50 8.32 -18.20
C ASN A 116 -19.28 6.80 -18.32
N ASN A 117 -18.34 6.23 -17.58
CA ASN A 117 -18.06 4.80 -17.60
C ASN A 117 -18.98 4.06 -16.62
N PRO A 118 -19.94 3.23 -17.12
CA PRO A 118 -20.88 2.53 -16.26
C PRO A 118 -20.25 1.42 -15.39
N GLU A 119 -19.03 0.99 -15.69
CA GLU A 119 -18.29 0.04 -14.83
C GLU A 119 -17.68 0.70 -13.60
N CYS A 120 -17.55 2.03 -13.62
CA CYS A 120 -16.95 2.82 -12.55
C CYS A 120 -18.04 3.41 -11.64
N MET A 121 -17.86 3.28 -10.32
CA MET A 121 -18.80 3.76 -9.31
C MET A 121 -18.10 4.63 -8.29
N SER A 122 -18.35 5.93 -8.33
CA SER A 122 -17.96 6.82 -7.24
C SER A 122 -18.89 6.64 -6.05
N ALA A 123 -18.34 6.46 -4.87
CA ALA A 123 -19.07 6.26 -3.63
C ALA A 123 -18.49 7.15 -2.51
N PRO A 124 -19.27 7.49 -1.46
CA PRO A 124 -18.75 8.27 -0.35
C PRO A 124 -17.60 7.55 0.37
N VAL A 125 -16.67 8.32 0.93
CA VAL A 125 -15.48 7.76 1.62
C VAL A 125 -15.85 6.94 2.85
N ASP A 126 -16.95 7.27 3.54
CA ASP A 126 -17.50 6.50 4.65
C ASP A 126 -18.03 5.10 4.24
N TYR A 127 -18.15 4.86 2.93
CA TYR A 127 -18.47 3.54 2.38
C TYR A 127 -17.21 2.82 1.86
N THR A 128 -16.38 3.53 1.09
CA THR A 128 -15.19 2.92 0.49
C THR A 128 -14.15 2.52 1.53
N ASN A 129 -14.01 3.32 2.59
CA ASN A 129 -13.04 3.11 3.68
C ASN A 129 -13.66 2.38 4.88
N ASP A 130 -14.94 2.01 4.83
CA ASP A 130 -15.55 1.21 5.91
C ASP A 130 -14.89 -0.18 5.96
N ILE A 131 -14.25 -0.46 7.08
CA ILE A 131 -13.57 -1.74 7.34
C ILE A 131 -14.52 -2.93 7.14
N ARG A 132 -15.81 -2.78 7.43
CA ARG A 132 -16.83 -3.82 7.21
C ARG A 132 -17.05 -4.07 5.73
N SER A 133 -17.12 -3.01 4.92
CA SER A 133 -17.24 -3.11 3.46
C SER A 133 -16.01 -3.77 2.85
N ILE A 134 -14.80 -3.34 3.26
CA ILE A 134 -13.53 -3.89 2.78
C ILE A 134 -13.41 -5.37 3.17
N SER A 135 -13.65 -5.71 4.44
CA SER A 135 -13.52 -7.09 4.94
C SER A 135 -14.55 -8.07 4.40
N ALA A 136 -15.68 -7.56 3.90
CA ALA A 136 -16.71 -8.39 3.25
C ALA A 136 -16.31 -8.83 1.82
N LEU A 137 -15.27 -8.23 1.24
CA LEU A 137 -14.75 -8.60 -0.07
C LEU A 137 -13.66 -9.67 0.10
N ASP A 138 -13.91 -10.90 -0.33
CA ASP A 138 -12.96 -12.00 -0.26
C ASP A 138 -11.70 -11.70 -1.09
N ASN A 139 -10.55 -12.21 -0.63
CA ASN A 139 -9.24 -11.99 -1.25
C ASN A 139 -8.91 -10.50 -1.48
N PHE A 140 -9.25 -9.66 -0.52
CA PHE A 140 -8.94 -8.23 -0.63
C PHE A 140 -7.43 -8.00 -0.53
N ILE A 141 -6.88 -7.32 -1.51
CA ILE A 141 -5.44 -7.01 -1.58
C ILE A 141 -5.26 -5.50 -1.47
N SER A 142 -4.67 -5.07 -0.37
CA SER A 142 -4.31 -3.68 -0.12
C SER A 142 -2.80 -3.49 -0.32
N ILE A 143 -2.39 -2.53 -1.14
CA ILE A 143 -0.99 -2.25 -1.47
C ILE A 143 -0.71 -0.78 -1.24
N ASN A 144 0.13 -0.48 -0.26
CA ASN A 144 0.47 0.88 0.15
C ASN A 144 1.97 1.05 0.35
N ASN A 145 2.44 2.29 0.24
CA ASN A 145 3.81 2.67 0.55
C ASN A 145 3.96 3.13 2.01
N ALA A 146 5.20 3.09 2.50
CA ALA A 146 5.59 3.72 3.75
C ALA A 146 6.88 4.55 3.60
N VAL A 147 7.10 5.44 4.56
CA VAL A 147 8.33 6.21 4.69
C VAL A 147 9.39 5.38 5.39
N ASP A 148 9.06 4.83 6.55
CA ASP A 148 9.91 3.93 7.33
C ASP A 148 9.09 3.04 8.27
N ILE A 149 9.76 2.05 8.85
CA ILE A 149 9.19 1.07 9.78
C ILE A 149 10.23 0.76 10.86
N ASP A 150 9.78 0.51 12.10
CA ASP A 150 10.67 0.08 13.17
C ASP A 150 10.64 -1.44 13.41
N LEU A 151 11.57 -1.92 14.24
CA LEU A 151 11.70 -3.34 14.58
C LEU A 151 10.52 -3.91 15.36
N PHE A 152 9.64 -3.07 15.90
CA PHE A 152 8.38 -3.52 16.50
C PHE A 152 7.27 -3.71 15.45
N GLY A 153 7.45 -3.20 14.22
CA GLY A 153 6.47 -3.24 13.15
C GLY A 153 5.51 -2.05 13.16
N GLN A 154 5.91 -0.92 13.74
CA GLN A 154 5.19 0.34 13.63
C GLN A 154 5.57 1.03 12.31
N VAL A 155 4.58 1.38 11.49
CA VAL A 155 4.75 1.95 10.16
C VAL A 155 4.45 3.43 10.19
N ASN A 156 5.35 4.22 9.64
CA ASN A 156 5.15 5.63 9.34
C ASN A 156 5.02 5.83 7.82
N ALA A 157 3.91 6.39 7.38
CA ALA A 157 3.66 6.76 5.98
C ALA A 157 3.40 8.26 5.81
N GLU A 158 3.42 9.06 6.89
CA GLU A 158 2.92 10.44 6.93
C GLU A 158 3.99 11.49 7.19
N SER A 159 5.12 11.11 7.77
CA SER A 159 6.08 12.11 8.26
C SER A 159 7.54 11.74 8.02
N ALA A 160 8.41 12.73 8.01
CA ALA A 160 9.86 12.59 8.14
C ALA A 160 10.27 13.25 9.46
N GLY A 161 10.41 12.44 10.52
CA GLY A 161 10.45 12.93 11.89
C GLY A 161 9.19 13.75 12.20
N VAL A 162 9.36 14.96 12.72
CA VAL A 162 8.27 15.89 13.02
C VAL A 162 7.68 16.59 11.79
N LYS A 163 8.30 16.47 10.61
CA LYS A 163 7.81 17.12 9.40
C LYS A 163 6.72 16.30 8.74
N HIS A 164 5.52 16.81 8.72
CA HIS A 164 4.39 16.24 7.98
C HIS A 164 4.68 16.22 6.46
N ILE A 165 4.43 15.09 5.81
CA ILE A 165 4.56 14.89 4.36
C ILE A 165 3.17 14.69 3.75
N SER A 166 2.31 13.97 4.44
CA SER A 166 0.98 13.57 3.98
C SER A 166 -0.01 13.53 5.14
N GLY A 167 -1.30 13.57 4.85
CA GLY A 167 -2.33 13.19 5.82
C GLY A 167 -2.42 11.67 5.99
N ALA A 168 -3.21 11.24 6.98
CA ALA A 168 -3.44 9.82 7.27
C ALA A 168 -4.10 9.07 6.09
N GLY A 169 -5.07 9.71 5.42
CA GLY A 169 -5.89 9.04 4.41
C GLY A 169 -6.56 7.77 4.94
N GLY A 170 -6.88 6.87 4.04
CA GLY A 170 -7.50 5.59 4.36
C GLY A 170 -6.53 4.41 4.54
N GLN A 171 -5.21 4.64 4.62
CA GLN A 171 -4.25 3.53 4.62
C GLN A 171 -4.56 2.50 5.72
N LEU A 172 -4.77 2.94 6.96
CA LEU A 172 -5.08 2.05 8.09
C LEU A 172 -6.40 1.29 7.87
N ASP A 173 -7.42 1.94 7.30
CA ASP A 173 -8.72 1.30 7.02
C ASP A 173 -8.56 0.12 6.07
N PHE A 174 -7.80 0.32 4.98
CA PHE A 174 -7.54 -0.73 3.99
C PHE A 174 -6.58 -1.81 4.50
N VAL A 175 -5.57 -1.44 5.30
CA VAL A 175 -4.69 -2.41 5.98
C VAL A 175 -5.51 -3.32 6.88
N LEU A 176 -6.37 -2.76 7.71
CA LEU A 176 -7.19 -3.52 8.65
C LEU A 176 -8.29 -4.32 7.94
N GLY A 177 -8.98 -3.69 6.98
CA GLY A 177 -10.02 -4.37 6.21
C GLY A 177 -9.47 -5.56 5.42
N ALA A 178 -8.31 -5.41 4.76
CA ALA A 178 -7.63 -6.51 4.07
C ALA A 178 -7.13 -7.60 5.04
N TYR A 179 -6.68 -7.22 6.23
CA TYR A 179 -6.26 -8.18 7.26
C TYR A 179 -7.44 -9.05 7.75
N LEU A 180 -8.65 -8.49 7.81
CA LEU A 180 -9.87 -9.17 8.24
C LEU A 180 -10.59 -9.90 7.10
N SER A 181 -10.33 -9.55 5.84
CA SER A 181 -10.92 -10.18 4.67
C SER A 181 -10.50 -11.66 4.59
N LYS A 182 -11.45 -12.53 4.23
CA LYS A 182 -11.16 -13.95 4.00
C LYS A 182 -10.20 -14.12 2.81
N GLY A 183 -9.00 -14.64 3.07
CA GLY A 183 -7.92 -14.75 2.07
C GLY A 183 -7.24 -13.41 1.73
N GLY A 184 -7.65 -12.32 2.39
CA GLY A 184 -7.11 -11.00 2.15
C GLY A 184 -5.66 -10.83 2.63
N LYS A 185 -4.97 -9.88 2.03
CA LYS A 185 -3.57 -9.52 2.39
C LYS A 185 -3.39 -8.02 2.26
N SER A 186 -2.69 -7.45 3.24
CA SER A 186 -2.22 -6.07 3.19
C SER A 186 -0.70 -6.06 3.02
N PHE A 187 -0.22 -5.35 2.02
CA PHE A 187 1.20 -5.17 1.72
C PHE A 187 1.61 -3.73 1.98
N ILE A 188 2.56 -3.55 2.88
CA ILE A 188 3.31 -2.31 3.02
C ILE A 188 4.62 -2.49 2.25
N CYS A 189 4.85 -1.65 1.26
CA CYS A 189 5.98 -1.73 0.35
C CYS A 189 6.87 -0.50 0.53
N LEU A 190 8.18 -0.71 0.62
CA LEU A 190 9.14 0.39 0.65
C LEU A 190 10.50 -0.06 0.10
N SER A 191 11.27 0.86 -0.47
CA SER A 191 12.69 0.61 -0.68
C SER A 191 13.38 0.46 0.67
N SER A 192 14.28 -0.51 0.81
CA SER A 192 14.98 -0.76 2.10
C SER A 192 15.82 0.43 2.57
N THR A 193 16.23 1.30 1.64
CA THR A 193 17.10 2.46 1.91
C THR A 193 16.64 3.70 1.15
N PHE A 194 17.19 4.84 1.56
CA PHE A 194 17.09 6.10 0.82
C PHE A 194 18.38 6.93 0.98
N MET A 195 18.63 7.77 0.00
CA MET A 195 19.73 8.74 0.08
C MET A 195 19.25 9.98 0.84
N ASN A 196 19.82 10.22 2.01
CA ASN A 196 19.53 11.42 2.78
C ASN A 196 20.21 12.64 2.12
N LYS A 197 19.40 13.53 1.52
CA LYS A 197 19.89 14.70 0.78
C LYS A 197 20.64 15.71 1.65
N LYS A 198 20.42 15.73 2.96
CA LYS A 198 21.09 16.67 3.88
C LYS A 198 22.48 16.17 4.27
N THR A 199 22.65 14.87 4.47
CA THR A 199 23.90 14.27 4.94
C THR A 199 24.71 13.65 3.80
N GLY A 200 24.11 13.42 2.63
CA GLY A 200 24.74 12.68 1.52
C GLY A 200 24.95 11.20 1.81
N LYS A 201 24.33 10.66 2.87
CA LYS A 201 24.52 9.26 3.30
C LYS A 201 23.32 8.40 2.91
N LEU A 202 23.60 7.13 2.62
CA LEU A 202 22.59 6.08 2.51
C LEU A 202 22.08 5.74 3.91
N GLU A 203 20.78 5.70 4.08
CA GLU A 203 20.12 5.39 5.36
C GLU A 203 19.07 4.28 5.18
N SER A 204 18.92 3.43 6.20
CA SER A 204 17.89 2.39 6.22
C SER A 204 16.50 2.99 6.48
N ARG A 205 15.50 2.46 5.80
CA ARG A 205 14.07 2.72 6.11
C ARG A 205 13.51 1.73 7.14
N ILE A 206 14.19 0.60 7.35
CA ILE A 206 13.93 -0.27 8.49
C ILE A 206 14.82 0.21 9.62
N ARG A 207 14.21 0.73 10.69
CA ARG A 207 14.88 1.43 11.79
C ARG A 207 14.78 0.62 13.08
N PRO A 208 15.70 0.80 14.03
CA PRO A 208 15.53 0.22 15.38
C PRO A 208 14.24 0.70 16.03
N THR A 209 14.04 2.01 16.07
CA THR A 209 12.82 2.72 16.46
C THR A 209 12.54 3.82 15.45
N LEU A 210 11.29 4.20 15.26
CA LEU A 210 10.96 5.38 14.46
C LEU A 210 11.66 6.62 15.04
N GLU A 211 11.97 7.58 14.18
CA GLU A 211 12.54 8.86 14.60
C GLU A 211 11.57 9.56 15.57
N ASN A 212 12.12 10.23 16.59
CA ASN A 212 11.30 10.92 17.58
C ASN A 212 10.38 11.96 16.90
N GLY A 213 9.08 11.86 17.20
CA GLY A 213 8.04 12.70 16.61
C GLY A 213 7.48 12.19 15.28
N SER A 214 7.93 11.04 14.78
CA SER A 214 7.29 10.36 13.63
C SER A 214 5.87 9.95 13.95
N ILE A 215 4.99 10.05 12.95
CA ILE A 215 3.60 9.64 13.05
C ILE A 215 3.50 8.15 12.75
N ILE A 216 2.78 7.40 13.60
CA ILE A 216 2.49 5.99 13.36
C ILE A 216 1.19 5.91 12.57
N THR A 217 1.28 5.56 11.29
CA THR A 217 0.14 5.38 10.40
C THR A 217 -0.50 4.02 10.63
N ASP A 218 0.30 2.95 10.62
CA ASP A 218 -0.18 1.59 10.88
C ASP A 218 0.45 1.05 12.15
N THR A 219 -0.39 0.52 13.03
CA THR A 219 0.09 -0.06 14.28
C THR A 219 0.72 -1.42 14.03
N ARG A 220 1.65 -1.82 14.90
CA ARG A 220 2.30 -3.13 14.88
C ARG A 220 1.31 -4.31 14.98
N ALA A 221 0.11 -4.07 15.47
CA ALA A 221 -0.93 -5.09 15.63
C ALA A 221 -1.63 -5.42 14.30
N ASN A 222 -1.68 -4.47 13.38
CA ASN A 222 -2.44 -4.57 12.13
C ASN A 222 -1.54 -4.87 10.92
N LEU A 223 -0.23 -4.67 11.02
CA LEU A 223 0.72 -4.93 9.95
C LEU A 223 0.69 -6.40 9.54
N HIS A 224 0.50 -6.66 8.25
CA HIS A 224 0.39 -8.01 7.70
C HIS A 224 1.65 -8.42 6.93
N TYR A 225 1.89 -7.83 5.75
CA TYR A 225 3.11 -8.07 4.97
C TYR A 225 3.96 -6.81 4.88
N LEU A 226 5.27 -6.99 4.99
CA LEU A 226 6.25 -5.98 4.59
C LEU A 226 7.06 -6.49 3.40
N CYS A 227 7.20 -5.67 2.37
CA CYS A 227 7.97 -6.01 1.17
C CYS A 227 9.01 -4.92 0.87
N THR A 228 10.24 -5.37 0.68
CA THR A 228 11.35 -4.56 0.15
C THR A 228 11.94 -5.28 -1.07
N GLU A 229 12.94 -4.69 -1.71
CA GLU A 229 13.68 -5.35 -2.80
C GLU A 229 14.47 -6.58 -2.37
N TYR A 230 14.55 -6.87 -1.06
CA TYR A 230 15.25 -8.04 -0.49
C TYR A 230 14.30 -9.16 -0.08
N GLY A 231 12.99 -8.95 -0.13
CA GLY A 231 12.02 -9.97 0.20
C GLY A 231 10.67 -9.42 0.64
N CYS A 232 9.72 -10.33 0.81
CA CYS A 232 8.39 -10.05 1.33
C CYS A 232 8.12 -11.00 2.50
N VAL A 233 7.84 -10.45 3.69
CA VAL A 233 7.66 -11.22 4.94
C VAL A 233 6.26 -11.03 5.49
N ASN A 234 5.67 -12.13 5.94
CA ASN A 234 4.39 -12.12 6.65
C ASN A 234 4.66 -11.93 8.15
N LEU A 235 4.14 -10.87 8.73
CA LEU A 235 4.34 -10.49 10.12
C LEU A 235 3.13 -10.81 11.02
N LYS A 236 2.07 -11.40 10.43
CA LYS A 236 0.86 -11.76 11.15
C LYS A 236 1.13 -12.91 12.11
N GLY A 237 0.72 -12.74 13.37
CA GLY A 237 0.86 -13.78 14.39
C GLY A 237 2.26 -13.97 14.98
N LEU A 238 3.25 -13.20 14.53
CA LEU A 238 4.61 -13.26 15.04
C LEU A 238 4.74 -12.55 16.39
N THR A 239 5.59 -13.09 17.25
CA THR A 239 6.05 -12.42 18.47
C THR A 239 6.92 -11.20 18.14
N SER A 240 7.21 -10.34 19.11
CA SER A 240 8.02 -9.14 18.86
C SER A 240 9.43 -9.48 18.35
N TRP A 241 10.06 -10.52 18.87
CA TRP A 241 11.38 -10.92 18.40
C TRP A 241 11.36 -11.56 17.00
N GLU A 242 10.36 -12.40 16.69
CA GLU A 242 10.18 -12.96 15.35
C GLU A 242 9.90 -11.87 14.29
N LYS A 243 9.12 -10.84 14.67
CA LYS A 243 8.93 -9.66 13.80
C LYS A 243 10.24 -8.94 13.52
N ALA A 244 11.04 -8.67 14.56
CA ALA A 244 12.34 -8.02 14.39
C ALA A 244 13.26 -8.83 13.49
N GLU A 245 13.34 -10.16 13.67
CA GLU A 245 14.13 -11.05 12.83
C GLU A 245 13.65 -11.01 11.37
N ALA A 246 12.34 -11.12 11.13
CA ALA A 246 11.76 -11.05 9.80
C ALA A 246 12.01 -9.68 9.12
N LEU A 247 11.86 -8.57 9.85
CA LEU A 247 12.15 -7.22 9.35
C LEU A 247 13.62 -7.04 8.99
N ILE A 248 14.54 -7.54 9.83
CA ILE A 248 15.98 -7.48 9.57
C ILE A 248 16.34 -8.32 8.33
N SER A 249 15.67 -9.46 8.12
CA SER A 249 15.95 -10.32 6.96
C SER A 249 15.69 -9.64 5.62
N VAL A 250 14.75 -8.69 5.57
CA VAL A 250 14.40 -7.90 4.37
C VAL A 250 15.00 -6.48 4.37
N ALA A 251 15.84 -6.16 5.35
CA ALA A 251 16.63 -4.93 5.36
C ALA A 251 17.79 -5.02 4.34
N HIS A 252 18.30 -3.85 3.93
CA HIS A 252 19.53 -3.80 3.14
C HIS A 252 20.67 -4.49 3.89
N PRO A 253 21.47 -5.35 3.23
CA PRO A 253 22.54 -6.13 3.88
C PRO A 253 23.48 -5.30 4.77
N ASP A 254 23.90 -4.12 4.30
CA ASP A 254 24.84 -3.25 5.02
C ASP A 254 24.32 -2.75 6.38
N PHE A 255 23.01 -2.82 6.62
CA PHE A 255 22.40 -2.35 7.86
C PHE A 255 21.98 -3.47 8.81
N ARG A 256 22.04 -4.75 8.40
CA ARG A 256 21.52 -5.88 9.19
C ARG A 256 22.27 -6.04 10.51
N GLU A 257 23.60 -6.01 10.50
CA GLU A 257 24.43 -6.13 11.71
C GLU A 257 24.13 -5.01 12.71
N GLN A 258 23.98 -3.77 12.22
CA GLN A 258 23.59 -2.66 13.07
C GLN A 258 22.20 -2.86 13.67
N LEU A 259 21.22 -3.31 12.88
CA LEU A 259 19.87 -3.57 13.37
C LEU A 259 19.83 -4.68 14.41
N ILE A 260 20.63 -5.74 14.25
CA ILE A 260 20.80 -6.83 15.25
C ILE A 260 21.36 -6.26 16.56
N ALA A 261 22.44 -5.47 16.47
CA ALA A 261 23.04 -4.87 17.64
C ALA A 261 22.09 -3.93 18.41
N GLU A 262 21.28 -3.15 17.68
CA GLU A 262 20.26 -2.29 18.31
C GLU A 262 19.11 -3.11 18.93
N ALA A 263 18.68 -4.19 18.26
CA ALA A 263 17.67 -5.10 18.83
C ALA A 263 18.16 -5.79 20.13
N ASP A 264 19.45 -6.14 20.19
CA ASP A 264 20.07 -6.67 21.42
C ASP A 264 20.06 -5.63 22.56
N LYS A 265 20.41 -4.37 22.26
CA LYS A 265 20.35 -3.26 23.23
C LYS A 265 18.94 -3.00 23.76
N MET A 266 17.95 -3.08 22.87
CA MET A 266 16.54 -2.88 23.21
C MET A 266 15.92 -4.09 23.91
N HIS A 267 16.66 -5.18 24.07
CA HIS A 267 16.19 -6.43 24.67
C HIS A 267 14.94 -7.01 23.99
N ILE A 268 14.79 -6.82 22.66
CA ILE A 268 13.67 -7.37 21.87
C ILE A 268 13.67 -8.89 21.95
N TRP A 269 14.86 -9.53 21.89
CA TRP A 269 15.04 -10.95 22.15
C TRP A 269 16.00 -11.20 23.29
N ARG A 270 15.77 -12.30 24.00
CA ARG A 270 16.67 -12.81 25.03
C ARG A 270 17.48 -13.99 24.45
N ARG A 271 18.62 -14.33 25.06
CA ARG A 271 19.44 -15.49 24.66
C ARG A 271 18.62 -16.79 24.60
N SER A 272 17.63 -16.96 25.50
CA SER A 272 16.73 -18.12 25.52
C SER A 272 15.79 -18.21 24.32
N ASN A 273 15.62 -17.13 23.56
CA ASN A 273 14.75 -17.07 22.38
C ASN A 273 15.53 -17.20 21.07
N LYS A 274 16.86 -17.08 21.12
CA LYS A 274 17.73 -17.39 19.99
C LYS A 274 18.02 -18.89 19.99
N ARG A 275 17.50 -19.59 19.02
CA ARG A 275 17.86 -20.99 18.74
C ARG A 275 18.65 -21.09 17.46
#